data_d1804bf9d165b97d704ebf6c0b7b90cb
#
_entry.id   d1804bf9d165b97d704ebf6c0b7b90cb
#
_cell.length_a   1.000
_cell.length_b   1.000
_cell.length_c   1.000
_cell.angle_alpha   90.00
_cell.angle_beta   90.00
_cell.angle_gamma   90.00
#
_symmetry.space_group_name_H-M   'P 1'
#
loop_
_entity.id
_entity.type
_entity.pdbx_description
1 polymer ?
#
loop_
_entity_poly.entity_id
_entity_poly.type
_entity_poly.pdbx_seq_one_letter_code
_entity_poly.pdbx_strand_id
1 'polypeptide(L)'
;MVCFGYCMERKDYRLFKLNRLWNMNIQREKFVPRKIPQKELKFDDYFSTDIIHLKAIFPKSEKYRLIEEFGIDCYYVTDDGNLLFEWDFASYSNMQSWVFSFGDKVIVLEPLKLCKDRKQQAENIAKKETEYDI
;
A
#
# COMPACT_ATOMS: atom_id res chain seq x y z
N MET A 1 2.47 -1.66 8.33
CA MET A 1 2.28 -0.80 9.52
C MET A 1 3.63 -0.43 10.11
N VAL A 2 3.78 0.82 10.53
CA VAL A 2 5.01 1.34 11.13
C VAL A 2 4.72 1.95 12.50
N CYS A 3 5.72 1.97 13.35
CA CYS A 3 5.65 2.57 14.68
C CYS A 3 6.77 3.59 14.83
N PHE A 4 6.44 4.78 15.33
CA PHE A 4 7.42 5.82 15.61
C PHE A 4 7.84 5.70 17.09
N GLY A 5 9.14 5.56 17.31
CA GLY A 5 9.64 5.37 18.66
C GLY A 5 11.06 5.88 18.85
N TYR A 6 11.48 5.94 20.12
CA TYR A 6 12.82 6.35 20.48
C TYR A 6 13.76 5.15 20.55
N CYS A 7 14.84 5.20 19.78
CA CYS A 7 15.86 4.15 19.77
C CYS A 7 16.93 4.44 20.82
N MET A 8 17.05 3.58 21.84
CA MET A 8 18.01 3.75 22.92
C MET A 8 19.47 3.58 22.46
N GLU A 9 19.70 2.70 21.50
CA GLU A 9 21.05 2.47 20.97
C GLU A 9 21.58 3.65 20.19
N ARG A 10 20.74 4.21 19.33
CA ARG A 10 21.11 5.36 18.48
C ARG A 10 20.81 6.70 19.13
N LYS A 11 20.12 6.69 20.26
CA LYS A 11 19.71 7.89 21.02
C LYS A 11 18.95 8.89 20.15
N ASP A 12 18.05 8.38 19.30
CA ASP A 12 17.28 9.18 18.38
C ASP A 12 15.93 8.53 18.08
N TYR A 13 14.99 9.31 17.55
CA TYR A 13 13.70 8.81 17.13
C TYR A 13 13.80 8.13 15.76
N ARG A 14 13.10 7.02 15.60
CA ARG A 14 13.09 6.27 14.34
C ARG A 14 11.74 5.67 14.06
N LEU A 15 11.49 5.41 12.77
CA LEU A 15 10.37 4.60 12.33
C LEU A 15 10.78 3.13 12.30
N PHE A 16 9.96 2.30 12.95
CA PHE A 16 10.17 0.86 12.99
C PHE A 16 9.05 0.17 12.22
N LYS A 17 9.41 -0.74 11.31
CA LYS A 17 8.43 -1.60 10.65
C LYS A 17 8.05 -2.72 11.60
N LEU A 18 6.76 -2.90 11.87
CA LEU A 18 6.29 -3.90 12.83
C LEU A 18 6.67 -5.32 12.43
N ASN A 19 6.70 -5.62 11.14
CA ASN A 19 7.10 -6.94 10.66
C ASN A 19 8.59 -7.25 10.81
N ARG A 20 9.39 -6.25 11.19
CA ARG A 20 10.83 -6.41 11.48
C ARG A 20 11.14 -6.36 12.97
N LEU A 21 10.13 -6.30 13.82
CA LEU A 21 10.28 -6.34 15.27
C LEU A 21 10.22 -7.79 15.74
N TRP A 22 11.25 -8.21 16.47
CA TRP A 22 11.41 -9.57 16.96
C TRP A 22 11.67 -9.53 18.48
N ASN A 23 11.23 -10.57 19.18
CA ASN A 23 11.47 -10.71 20.61
C ASN A 23 11.01 -9.50 21.43
N MET A 24 9.77 -9.06 21.16
CA MET A 24 9.19 -7.95 21.90
C MET A 24 8.89 -8.34 23.34
N ASN A 25 9.41 -7.57 24.28
CA ASN A 25 9.18 -7.76 25.71
C ASN A 25 8.61 -6.47 26.31
N ILE A 26 7.52 -6.60 27.05
CA ILE A 26 6.97 -5.47 27.79
C ILE A 26 7.71 -5.39 29.14
N GLN A 27 8.43 -4.30 29.34
CA GLN A 27 9.16 -4.06 30.56
C GLN A 27 8.20 -3.62 31.69
N ARG A 28 8.51 -4.01 32.91
CA ARG A 28 7.78 -3.55 34.10
C ARG A 28 8.12 -2.11 34.45
N GLU A 29 9.26 -1.63 34.01
CA GLU A 29 9.69 -0.27 34.19
C GLU A 29 8.79 0.71 33.48
N LYS A 30 8.42 1.76 34.15
CA LYS A 30 7.62 2.84 33.57
C LYS A 30 8.55 3.92 33.04
N PHE A 31 8.15 4.57 31.96
CA PHE A 31 8.86 5.71 31.40
C PHE A 31 8.00 6.97 31.46
N VAL A 32 8.68 8.10 31.45
CA VAL A 32 8.00 9.39 31.30
C VAL A 32 7.89 9.67 29.80
N PRO A 33 6.67 9.88 29.26
CA PRO A 33 6.53 10.17 27.83
C PRO A 33 7.37 11.37 27.43
N ARG A 34 8.15 11.22 26.37
CA ARG A 34 8.97 12.29 25.83
C ARG A 34 8.14 13.17 24.91
N LYS A 35 8.36 14.49 24.99
CA LYS A 35 7.78 15.39 24.03
C LYS A 35 8.54 15.25 22.71
N ILE A 36 7.84 14.82 21.68
CA ILE A 36 8.43 14.64 20.36
C ILE A 36 8.59 16.04 19.70
N PRO A 37 9.83 16.43 19.34
CA PRO A 37 10.02 17.68 18.61
C PRO A 37 9.29 17.65 17.26
N GLN A 38 8.62 18.74 16.89
CA GLN A 38 7.91 18.81 15.60
C GLN A 38 8.84 18.58 14.40
N LYS A 39 10.12 18.89 14.53
CA LYS A 39 11.12 18.64 13.49
C LYS A 39 11.29 17.17 13.17
N GLU A 40 11.03 16.27 14.13
CA GLU A 40 11.19 14.83 13.97
C GLU A 40 9.88 14.15 13.56
N LEU A 41 8.76 14.86 13.61
CA LEU A 41 7.46 14.41 13.11
C LEU A 41 7.27 14.71 11.61
N LYS A 42 8.35 14.95 10.88
CA LYS A 42 8.28 15.18 9.44
C LYS A 42 8.05 13.85 8.73
N PHE A 43 6.81 13.45 8.66
CA PHE A 43 6.42 12.27 7.89
C PHE A 43 6.77 12.41 6.40
N ASP A 44 6.90 13.65 5.91
CA ASP A 44 7.29 13.93 4.52
C ASP A 44 8.67 13.39 4.18
N ASP A 45 9.56 13.26 5.16
CA ASP A 45 10.90 12.67 4.95
C ASP A 45 10.82 11.16 4.75
N TYR A 46 9.73 10.51 5.18
CA TYR A 46 9.55 9.06 5.11
C TYR A 46 8.55 8.64 4.04
N PHE A 47 7.68 9.55 3.62
CA PHE A 47 6.63 9.29 2.64
C PHE A 47 6.74 10.31 1.51
N SER A 48 6.48 9.85 0.29
CA SER A 48 6.38 10.76 -0.84
C SER A 48 5.24 11.74 -0.61
N THR A 49 5.46 13.03 -0.92
CA THR A 49 4.42 14.05 -0.87
C THR A 49 3.47 13.96 -2.05
N ASP A 50 3.84 13.20 -3.09
CA ASP A 50 3.03 13.02 -4.29
C ASP A 50 1.96 11.97 -4.04
N ILE A 51 0.73 12.45 -3.89
CA ILE A 51 -0.44 11.58 -3.73
C ILE A 51 -0.91 11.14 -5.10
N ILE A 52 -1.08 9.84 -5.26
CA ILE A 52 -1.54 9.23 -6.51
C ILE A 52 -2.94 8.69 -6.27
N HIS A 53 -3.91 9.21 -7.02
CA HIS A 53 -5.29 8.76 -6.92
C HIS A 53 -5.53 7.55 -7.83
N LEU A 54 -5.91 6.44 -7.21
CA LEU A 54 -6.30 5.23 -7.92
C LEU A 54 -7.82 5.17 -8.03
N LYS A 55 -8.30 4.94 -9.24
CA LYS A 55 -9.69 4.63 -9.51
C LYS A 55 -9.74 3.34 -10.32
N ALA A 56 -10.40 2.34 -9.78
CA ALA A 56 -10.41 1.00 -10.38
C ALA A 56 -11.72 0.29 -10.11
N ILE A 57 -12.04 -0.67 -10.97
CA ILE A 57 -13.23 -1.51 -10.84
C ILE A 57 -12.76 -2.92 -10.49
N PHE A 58 -13.32 -3.46 -9.41
CA PHE A 58 -13.05 -4.82 -8.96
C PHE A 58 -14.31 -5.68 -9.09
N PRO A 59 -14.16 -6.98 -9.35
CA PRO A 59 -15.31 -7.88 -9.30
C PRO A 59 -15.79 -8.06 -7.87
N LYS A 60 -17.05 -8.38 -7.70
CA LYS A 60 -17.69 -8.61 -6.40
C LYS A 60 -16.94 -9.65 -5.56
N SER A 61 -16.30 -10.62 -6.19
CA SER A 61 -15.53 -11.66 -5.52
C SER A 61 -14.36 -11.14 -4.68
N GLU A 62 -13.86 -9.92 -4.97
CA GLU A 62 -12.73 -9.32 -4.26
C GLU A 62 -13.17 -8.40 -3.10
N LYS A 63 -14.46 -8.36 -2.80
CA LYS A 63 -15.05 -7.49 -1.79
C LYS A 63 -14.35 -7.60 -0.42
N TYR A 64 -14.17 -8.81 0.06
CA TYR A 64 -13.60 -9.03 1.39
C TYR A 64 -12.16 -8.59 1.49
N ARG A 65 -11.41 -8.78 0.42
CA ARG A 65 -10.02 -8.32 0.37
C ARG A 65 -9.92 -6.80 0.47
N LEU A 66 -10.79 -6.08 -0.24
CA LEU A 66 -10.85 -4.62 -0.16
C LEU A 66 -11.23 -4.15 1.24
N ILE A 67 -12.21 -4.78 1.85
CA ILE A 67 -12.68 -4.44 3.20
C ILE A 67 -11.57 -4.66 4.23
N GLU A 68 -10.87 -5.78 4.16
CA GLU A 68 -9.79 -6.10 5.10
C GLU A 68 -8.63 -5.10 5.05
N GLU A 69 -8.30 -4.62 3.86
CA GLU A 69 -7.17 -3.71 3.67
C GLU A 69 -7.53 -2.24 3.86
N PHE A 70 -8.74 -1.81 3.47
CA PHE A 70 -9.11 -0.39 3.43
C PHE A 70 -10.38 -0.03 4.17
N GLY A 71 -11.09 -0.99 4.71
CA GLY A 71 -12.32 -0.75 5.46
C GLY A 71 -13.59 -0.89 4.62
N ILE A 72 -14.72 -0.88 5.31
CA ILE A 72 -16.03 -1.18 4.70
C ILE A 72 -16.54 -0.11 3.74
N ASP A 73 -16.09 1.14 3.90
CA ASP A 73 -16.54 2.28 3.10
C ASP A 73 -15.61 2.63 1.93
N CYS A 74 -14.69 1.73 1.56
CA CYS A 74 -13.68 2.02 0.55
C CYS A 74 -14.18 1.93 -0.90
N TYR A 75 -15.39 1.46 -1.14
CA TYR A 75 -15.91 1.24 -2.49
C TYR A 75 -17.38 1.60 -2.62
N TYR A 76 -17.82 1.77 -3.87
CA TYR A 76 -19.21 1.92 -4.24
C TYR A 76 -19.62 0.74 -5.13
N VAL A 77 -20.85 0.26 -4.99
CA VAL A 77 -21.38 -0.79 -5.86
C VAL A 77 -21.90 -0.14 -7.16
N THR A 78 -21.42 -0.60 -8.30
CA THR A 78 -21.87 -0.14 -9.60
C THR A 78 -23.19 -0.80 -10.00
N ASP A 79 -23.85 -0.28 -11.05
CA ASP A 79 -25.10 -0.85 -11.57
C ASP A 79 -24.94 -2.31 -12.01
N ASP A 80 -23.75 -2.68 -12.46
CA ASP A 80 -23.40 -4.04 -12.88
C ASP A 80 -23.11 -4.98 -11.71
N GLY A 81 -23.12 -4.47 -10.47
CA GLY A 81 -22.79 -5.25 -9.28
C GLY A 81 -21.31 -5.34 -8.97
N ASN A 82 -20.47 -4.66 -9.74
CA ASN A 82 -19.04 -4.57 -9.48
C ASN A 82 -18.73 -3.50 -8.43
N LEU A 83 -17.47 -3.41 -8.01
CA LEU A 83 -17.04 -2.49 -6.97
C LEU A 83 -16.17 -1.40 -7.59
N LEU A 84 -16.60 -0.15 -7.46
CA LEU A 84 -15.80 1.01 -7.85
C LEU A 84 -14.98 1.44 -6.63
N PHE A 85 -13.68 1.30 -6.73
CA PHE A 85 -12.73 1.62 -5.68
C PHE A 85 -11.95 2.88 -6.01
N GLU A 86 -11.85 3.79 -5.05
CA GLU A 86 -11.05 5.00 -5.15
C GLU A 86 -10.22 5.16 -3.89
N TRP A 87 -8.92 5.35 -4.04
CA TRP A 87 -8.01 5.49 -2.91
C TRP A 87 -6.78 6.30 -3.31
N ASP A 88 -6.28 7.08 -2.36
CA ASP A 88 -5.06 7.86 -2.55
C ASP A 88 -3.86 7.09 -2.00
N PHE A 89 -2.88 6.85 -2.86
CA PHE A 89 -1.64 6.15 -2.51
C PHE A 89 -0.47 7.14 -2.45
N ALA A 90 0.42 6.93 -1.51
CA ALA A 90 1.63 7.74 -1.35
C ALA A 90 2.78 7.25 -2.23
N SER A 91 2.75 6.01 -2.69
CA SER A 91 3.82 5.40 -3.50
C SER A 91 3.25 4.74 -4.73
N TYR A 92 3.73 5.15 -5.91
CA TYR A 92 3.34 4.54 -7.18
C TYR A 92 3.74 3.06 -7.23
N SER A 93 4.93 2.74 -6.78
CA SER A 93 5.44 1.37 -6.76
C SER A 93 4.56 0.44 -5.90
N ASN A 94 4.17 0.90 -4.71
CA ASN A 94 3.30 0.13 -3.83
C ASN A 94 1.91 -0.04 -4.43
N MET A 95 1.36 1.02 -5.00
CA MET A 95 0.06 0.98 -5.69
C MET A 95 0.10 -0.01 -6.86
N GLN A 96 1.13 0.05 -7.68
CA GLN A 96 1.31 -0.81 -8.83
C GLN A 96 1.38 -2.29 -8.41
N SER A 97 2.21 -2.60 -7.43
CA SER A 97 2.36 -3.96 -6.90
C SER A 97 1.05 -4.49 -6.32
N TRP A 98 0.33 -3.66 -5.58
CA TRP A 98 -0.96 -4.04 -5.00
C TRP A 98 -1.98 -4.35 -6.09
N VAL A 99 -2.10 -3.47 -7.09
CA VAL A 99 -3.02 -3.67 -8.21
C VAL A 99 -2.68 -4.94 -9.00
N PHE A 100 -1.40 -5.18 -9.27
CA PHE A 100 -0.95 -6.38 -9.97
C PHE A 100 -1.27 -7.67 -9.21
N SER A 101 -1.37 -7.61 -7.89
CA SER A 101 -1.71 -8.78 -7.08
C SER A 101 -3.11 -9.34 -7.36
N PHE A 102 -3.98 -8.56 -8.00
CA PHE A 102 -5.32 -9.01 -8.43
C PHE A 102 -5.32 -9.67 -9.82
N GLY A 103 -4.18 -9.65 -10.51
CA GLY A 103 -4.07 -10.23 -11.84
C GLY A 103 -4.96 -9.51 -12.86
N ASP A 104 -5.71 -10.28 -13.63
CA ASP A 104 -6.60 -9.75 -14.67
C ASP A 104 -7.99 -9.35 -14.16
N LYS A 105 -8.25 -9.48 -12.87
CA LYS A 105 -9.58 -9.22 -12.29
C LYS A 105 -9.90 -7.74 -12.15
N VAL A 106 -8.88 -6.89 -12.03
CA VAL A 106 -9.06 -5.46 -11.81
C VAL A 106 -9.02 -4.69 -13.13
N ILE A 107 -9.90 -3.69 -13.24
CA ILE A 107 -9.87 -2.75 -14.36
C ILE A 107 -9.47 -1.39 -13.82
N VAL A 108 -8.31 -0.90 -14.21
CA VAL A 108 -7.81 0.41 -13.77
C VAL A 108 -8.37 1.50 -14.69
N LEU A 109 -9.02 2.50 -14.09
CA LEU A 109 -9.55 3.66 -14.80
C LEU A 109 -8.58 4.85 -14.74
N GLU A 110 -7.98 5.06 -13.57
CA GLU A 110 -7.00 6.12 -13.30
C GLU A 110 -5.93 5.61 -12.35
N PRO A 111 -4.67 6.05 -12.45
CA PRO A 111 -4.13 6.97 -13.45
C PRO A 111 -3.82 6.29 -14.79
N LEU A 112 -3.79 7.07 -15.87
CA LEU A 112 -3.48 6.55 -17.21
C LEU A 112 -2.10 5.91 -17.28
N LYS A 113 -1.14 6.43 -16.53
CA LYS A 113 0.20 5.84 -16.44
C LYS A 113 0.15 4.39 -15.99
N LEU A 114 -0.65 4.08 -14.97
CA LEU A 114 -0.81 2.73 -14.47
C LEU A 114 -1.46 1.82 -15.52
N CYS A 115 -2.45 2.33 -16.24
CA CYS A 115 -3.09 1.57 -17.32
C CYS A 115 -2.08 1.18 -18.41
N LYS A 116 -1.21 2.12 -18.80
CA LYS A 116 -0.16 1.88 -19.80
C LYS A 116 0.89 0.90 -19.28
N ASP A 117 1.32 1.06 -18.04
CA ASP A 117 2.31 0.19 -17.43
C ASP A 117 1.78 -1.24 -17.29
N ARG A 118 0.51 -1.40 -16.95
CA ARG A 118 -0.12 -2.72 -16.87
C ARG A 118 -0.16 -3.41 -18.23
N LYS A 119 -0.55 -2.68 -19.27
CA LYS A 119 -0.58 -3.22 -20.65
C LYS A 119 0.82 -3.67 -21.07
N GLN A 120 1.82 -2.84 -20.83
CA GLN A 120 3.19 -3.16 -21.19
C GLN A 120 3.71 -4.38 -20.44
N GLN A 121 3.43 -4.48 -19.16
CA GLN A 121 3.85 -5.64 -18.36
C GLN A 121 3.12 -6.91 -18.77
N ALA A 122 1.83 -6.82 -19.08
CA ALA A 122 1.07 -7.96 -19.57
C ALA A 122 1.65 -8.50 -20.89
N GLU A 123 2.02 -7.62 -21.81
CA GLU A 123 2.68 -7.98 -23.07
C GLU A 123 4.05 -8.63 -22.81
N ASN A 124 4.83 -8.07 -21.89
CA ASN A 124 6.14 -8.62 -21.53
C ASN A 124 6.01 -10.01 -20.90
N ILE A 125 5.03 -10.22 -20.04
CA ILE A 125 4.74 -11.52 -19.42
C ILE A 125 4.35 -12.53 -20.50
N ALA A 126 3.45 -12.16 -21.40
CA ALA A 126 3.01 -13.03 -22.48
C ALA A 126 4.17 -13.46 -23.38
N LYS A 127 5.08 -12.53 -23.70
CA LYS A 127 6.26 -12.84 -24.51
C LYS A 127 7.20 -13.82 -23.80
N LYS A 128 7.46 -13.59 -22.51
CA LYS A 128 8.36 -14.46 -21.72
C LYS A 128 7.80 -15.87 -21.56
N GLU A 129 6.50 -15.97 -21.28
CA GLU A 129 5.84 -17.27 -21.17
C GLU A 129 5.86 -18.02 -22.51
N THR A 130 5.67 -17.31 -23.62
CA THR A 130 5.71 -17.90 -24.96
C THR A 130 7.12 -18.40 -25.32
N GLU A 131 8.17 -17.68 -24.90
CA GLU A 131 9.56 -18.11 -25.16
C GLU A 131 9.92 -19.42 -24.49
N TYR A 132 9.34 -19.73 -23.35
CA TYR A 132 9.59 -20.94 -22.57
C TYR A 132 8.52 -22.04 -22.76
N ASP A 133 7.50 -21.74 -23.52
CA ASP A 133 6.41 -22.68 -23.81
C ASP A 133 6.81 -23.52 -25.05
N ILE A 134 7.53 -24.59 -24.78
CA ILE A 134 8.01 -25.51 -25.81
C ILE A 134 7.12 -26.71 -25.93
#